data_f763b39de62eb8b79d52f3f416382063
#
_entry.id   f763b39de62eb8b79d52f3f416382063
#
_cell.length_a   1.000
_cell.length_b   1.000
_cell.length_c   1.000
_cell.angle_alpha   90.00
_cell.angle_beta   90.00
_cell.angle_gamma   90.00
#
_symmetry.space_group_name_H-M   'P 1'
#
loop_
_entity.id
_entity.type
_entity.pdbx_description
1 polymer ?
#
loop_
_entity_poly.entity_id
_entity_poly.type
_entity_poly.pdbx_seq_one_letter_code
_entity_poly.pdbx_strand_id
1 'polypeptide(L)'
;MSFEFVTKLPTPTEIKEQYPVPEEIKALKAERDAEIADVITGKSDKLLVIIGPCSADNETAVLDYTSRLVKVQEKIKDKVIIIPRVYTNKPRTTGVGYKGMLHQPDPEKKPDLLAGLVAIRKMHIDVMKETHLSPADEMLYPENYWYLSDVLSYVAVGARSVENQQHRLVCSGIDVPAGMKNPTSGDFSVMLNLSLIHI
;
A
#
# COMPACT_ATOMS: atom_id res chain seq x y z
N MET A 1 26.75 19.09 -10.37
CA MET A 1 26.67 17.65 -10.77
C MET A 1 25.35 17.45 -11.50
N SER A 2 25.38 16.77 -12.63
CA SER A 2 24.19 16.37 -13.38
C SER A 2 23.66 15.05 -12.86
N PHE A 3 22.44 14.64 -13.27
CA PHE A 3 21.90 13.32 -13.01
C PHE A 3 22.76 12.25 -13.69
N GLU A 4 22.92 11.11 -13.02
CA GLU A 4 23.54 9.92 -13.55
C GLU A 4 22.50 8.78 -13.58
N PHE A 5 22.38 8.09 -14.71
CA PHE A 5 21.54 6.91 -14.82
C PHE A 5 22.32 5.69 -14.35
N VAL A 6 21.99 5.18 -13.18
CA VAL A 6 22.70 4.07 -12.53
C VAL A 6 22.27 2.72 -13.11
N THR A 7 20.96 2.52 -13.29
CA THR A 7 20.42 1.26 -13.82
C THR A 7 19.02 1.47 -14.42
N LYS A 8 18.65 0.58 -15.34
CA LYS A 8 17.28 0.48 -15.85
C LYS A 8 16.50 -0.46 -14.94
N LEU A 9 15.38 0.01 -14.41
CA LEU A 9 14.45 -0.83 -13.68
C LEU A 9 13.56 -1.63 -14.65
N PRO A 10 13.18 -2.87 -14.30
CA PRO A 10 12.18 -3.61 -15.05
C PRO A 10 10.83 -2.90 -14.98
N THR A 11 10.01 -3.10 -15.99
CA THR A 11 8.64 -2.59 -16.02
C THR A 11 7.75 -3.30 -14.99
N PRO A 12 6.61 -2.70 -14.56
CA PRO A 12 5.65 -3.38 -13.73
C PRO A 12 5.18 -4.73 -14.27
N THR A 13 4.99 -4.83 -15.59
CA THR A 13 4.60 -6.08 -16.27
C THR A 13 5.66 -7.16 -16.08
N GLU A 14 6.92 -6.86 -16.36
CA GLU A 14 8.04 -7.80 -16.21
C GLU A 14 8.15 -8.32 -14.75
N ILE A 15 8.00 -7.44 -13.76
CA ILE A 15 8.03 -7.84 -12.34
C ILE A 15 6.81 -8.71 -11.98
N LYS A 16 5.62 -8.38 -12.49
CA LYS A 16 4.42 -9.20 -12.24
C LYS A 16 4.50 -10.57 -12.89
N GLU A 17 5.07 -10.68 -14.08
CA GLU A 17 5.32 -11.95 -14.76
C GLU A 17 6.36 -12.80 -14.04
N GLN A 18 7.41 -12.17 -13.51
CA GLN A 18 8.47 -12.87 -12.77
C GLN A 18 8.01 -13.31 -11.37
N TYR A 19 7.12 -12.55 -10.74
CA TYR A 19 6.57 -12.83 -9.40
C TYR A 19 5.03 -12.76 -9.46
N PRO A 20 4.39 -13.76 -10.12
CA PRO A 20 2.94 -13.73 -10.32
C PRO A 20 2.18 -13.98 -9.02
N VAL A 21 1.00 -13.38 -8.92
CA VAL A 21 0.04 -13.70 -7.86
C VAL A 21 -0.63 -15.04 -8.21
N PRO A 22 -0.67 -16.02 -7.28
CA PRO A 22 -1.40 -17.27 -7.50
C PRO A 22 -2.89 -17.04 -7.77
N GLU A 23 -3.53 -17.89 -8.56
CA GLU A 23 -4.94 -17.71 -8.98
C GLU A 23 -5.90 -17.70 -7.78
N GLU A 24 -5.66 -18.54 -6.77
CA GLU A 24 -6.45 -18.54 -5.54
C GLU A 24 -6.37 -17.19 -4.80
N ILE A 25 -5.20 -16.55 -4.84
CA ILE A 25 -5.00 -15.24 -4.19
C ILE A 25 -5.61 -14.11 -5.01
N LYS A 26 -5.65 -14.22 -6.34
CA LYS A 26 -6.39 -13.27 -7.20
C LYS A 26 -7.90 -13.33 -6.92
N ALA A 27 -8.45 -14.55 -6.80
CA ALA A 27 -9.86 -14.74 -6.48
C ALA A 27 -10.19 -14.15 -5.10
N LEU A 28 -9.36 -14.45 -4.09
CA LEU A 28 -9.47 -13.88 -2.74
C LEU A 28 -9.45 -12.34 -2.78
N LYS A 29 -8.50 -11.76 -3.52
CA LYS A 29 -8.40 -10.30 -3.63
C LYS A 29 -9.68 -9.72 -4.26
N ALA A 30 -10.21 -10.33 -5.30
CA ALA A 30 -11.43 -9.84 -5.95
C ALA A 30 -12.63 -9.86 -4.99
N GLU A 31 -12.79 -10.89 -4.18
CA GLU A 31 -13.80 -10.95 -3.10
C GLU A 31 -13.60 -9.81 -2.09
N ARG A 32 -12.38 -9.63 -1.60
CA ARG A 32 -12.04 -8.61 -0.61
C ARG A 32 -12.26 -7.20 -1.17
N ASP A 33 -11.89 -6.95 -2.43
CA ASP A 33 -12.10 -5.65 -3.08
C ASP A 33 -13.59 -5.34 -3.21
N ALA A 34 -14.43 -6.34 -3.52
CA ALA A 34 -15.88 -6.17 -3.57
C ALA A 34 -16.47 -5.84 -2.20
N GLU A 35 -16.07 -6.55 -1.12
CA GLU A 35 -16.49 -6.25 0.25
C GLU A 35 -16.09 -4.83 0.68
N ILE A 36 -14.87 -4.40 0.36
CA ILE A 36 -14.37 -3.06 0.68
C ILE A 36 -15.15 -1.99 -0.10
N ALA A 37 -15.39 -2.23 -1.39
CA ALA A 37 -16.18 -1.33 -2.22
C ALA A 37 -17.61 -1.19 -1.72
N ASP A 38 -18.24 -2.25 -1.24
CA ASP A 38 -19.58 -2.22 -0.66
C ASP A 38 -19.65 -1.35 0.60
N VAL A 39 -18.61 -1.34 1.42
CA VAL A 39 -18.53 -0.43 2.58
C VAL A 39 -18.36 1.01 2.13
N ILE A 40 -17.43 1.29 1.20
CA ILE A 40 -17.16 2.65 0.71
C ILE A 40 -18.39 3.25 0.02
N THR A 41 -19.15 2.43 -0.71
CA THR A 41 -20.36 2.88 -1.44
C THR A 41 -21.63 2.87 -0.57
N GLY A 42 -21.54 2.53 0.71
CA GLY A 42 -22.68 2.50 1.63
C GLY A 42 -23.66 1.34 1.42
N LYS A 43 -23.27 0.30 0.70
CA LYS A 43 -24.06 -0.93 0.55
C LYS A 43 -23.90 -1.87 1.74
N SER A 44 -22.87 -1.69 2.53
CA SER A 44 -22.58 -2.46 3.74
C SER A 44 -22.39 -1.52 4.92
N ASP A 45 -22.99 -1.84 6.08
CA ASP A 45 -22.86 -1.10 7.33
C ASP A 45 -21.59 -1.48 8.12
N LYS A 46 -20.72 -2.32 7.57
CA LYS A 46 -19.45 -2.67 8.21
C LYS A 46 -18.50 -1.46 8.26
N LEU A 47 -17.56 -1.51 9.18
CA LEU A 47 -16.49 -0.53 9.28
C LEU A 47 -15.21 -1.05 8.61
N LEU A 48 -14.47 -0.19 7.94
CA LEU A 48 -13.12 -0.49 7.47
C LEU A 48 -12.09 -0.05 8.52
N VAL A 49 -11.18 -0.95 8.86
CA VAL A 49 -10.07 -0.67 9.78
C VAL A 49 -8.75 -0.99 9.09
N ILE A 50 -8.02 0.07 8.69
CA ILE A 50 -6.68 -0.05 8.13
C ILE A 50 -5.68 0.01 9.29
N ILE A 51 -5.08 -1.11 9.65
CA ILE A 51 -4.25 -1.23 10.86
C ILE A 51 -2.99 -2.05 10.61
N GLY A 52 -1.87 -1.59 11.18
CA GLY A 52 -0.59 -2.29 11.08
C GLY A 52 0.56 -1.45 11.64
N PRO A 53 1.79 -1.95 11.53
CA PRO A 53 2.98 -1.25 11.98
C PRO A 53 3.19 0.08 11.23
N CYS A 54 3.98 0.97 11.80
CA CYS A 54 4.31 2.25 11.16
C CYS A 54 5.14 2.06 9.88
N SER A 55 5.94 0.99 9.81
CA SER A 55 6.78 0.63 8.68
C SER A 55 6.85 -0.90 8.57
N ALA A 56 6.69 -1.42 7.38
CA ALA A 56 6.92 -2.84 7.07
C ALA A 56 8.39 -3.01 6.65
N ASP A 57 9.29 -3.12 7.63
CA ASP A 57 10.74 -3.18 7.45
C ASP A 57 11.31 -4.58 7.71
N ASN A 58 10.52 -5.48 8.27
CA ASN A 58 10.91 -6.85 8.57
C ASN A 58 9.75 -7.80 8.22
N GLU A 59 9.97 -8.68 7.26
CA GLU A 59 8.96 -9.61 6.74
C GLU A 59 8.38 -10.52 7.83
N THR A 60 9.24 -11.14 8.64
CA THR A 60 8.81 -12.03 9.72
C THR A 60 7.93 -11.31 10.74
N ALA A 61 8.31 -10.09 11.12
CA ALA A 61 7.52 -9.28 12.07
C ALA A 61 6.17 -8.86 11.47
N VAL A 62 6.12 -8.54 10.17
CA VAL A 62 4.88 -8.20 9.48
C VAL A 62 3.96 -9.41 9.39
N LEU A 63 4.48 -10.57 9.03
CA LEU A 63 3.71 -11.82 8.95
C LEU A 63 3.18 -12.25 10.33
N ASP A 64 3.99 -12.19 11.39
CA ASP A 64 3.52 -12.46 12.76
C ASP A 64 2.40 -11.50 13.18
N TYR A 65 2.58 -10.20 12.92
CA TYR A 65 1.56 -9.20 13.25
C TYR A 65 0.26 -9.45 12.49
N THR A 66 0.34 -9.65 11.18
CA THR A 66 -0.84 -9.83 10.32
C THR A 66 -1.56 -11.16 10.61
N SER A 67 -0.84 -12.23 10.92
CA SER A 67 -1.42 -13.51 11.37
C SER A 67 -2.20 -13.38 12.68
N ARG A 68 -1.78 -12.47 13.58
CA ARG A 68 -2.57 -12.16 14.79
C ARG A 68 -3.84 -11.39 14.45
N LEU A 69 -3.82 -10.52 13.42
CA LEU A 69 -5.02 -9.83 12.95
C LEU A 69 -6.09 -10.79 12.42
N VAL A 70 -5.72 -11.91 11.81
CA VAL A 70 -6.68 -12.93 11.35
C VAL A 70 -7.57 -13.40 12.51
N LYS A 71 -6.97 -13.68 13.68
CA LYS A 71 -7.71 -14.11 14.87
C LYS A 71 -8.68 -13.05 15.40
N VAL A 72 -8.39 -11.78 15.16
CA VAL A 72 -9.27 -10.67 15.49
C VAL A 72 -10.37 -10.57 14.43
N GLN A 73 -10.00 -10.59 13.14
CA GLN A 73 -10.95 -10.51 12.02
C GLN A 73 -12.04 -11.56 12.14
N GLU A 74 -11.69 -12.81 12.45
CA GLU A 74 -12.66 -13.90 12.60
C GLU A 74 -13.72 -13.63 13.68
N LYS A 75 -13.36 -12.87 14.73
CA LYS A 75 -14.29 -12.53 15.82
C LYS A 75 -15.23 -11.36 15.52
N ILE A 76 -14.84 -10.51 14.55
CA ILE A 76 -15.54 -9.23 14.30
C ILE A 76 -15.96 -9.08 12.83
N LYS A 77 -15.81 -10.11 12.01
CA LYS A 77 -16.05 -10.06 10.55
C LYS A 77 -17.48 -9.69 10.14
N ASP A 78 -18.42 -9.83 11.04
CA ASP A 78 -19.81 -9.39 10.87
C ASP A 78 -19.97 -7.86 10.90
N LYS A 79 -19.02 -7.13 11.52
CA LYS A 79 -19.08 -5.68 11.74
C LYS A 79 -17.90 -4.91 11.18
N VAL A 80 -16.75 -5.57 11.05
CA VAL A 80 -15.50 -4.90 10.70
C VAL A 80 -14.74 -5.68 9.62
N ILE A 81 -14.24 -4.96 8.64
CA ILE A 81 -13.27 -5.47 7.66
C ILE A 81 -11.90 -4.90 8.01
N ILE A 82 -10.96 -5.78 8.37
CA ILE A 82 -9.57 -5.40 8.61
C ILE A 82 -8.80 -5.42 7.28
N ILE A 83 -8.10 -4.33 7.02
CA ILE A 83 -7.13 -4.21 5.92
C ILE A 83 -5.75 -4.05 6.58
N PRO A 84 -4.86 -5.05 6.47
CA PRO A 84 -3.52 -4.96 7.03
C PRO A 84 -2.75 -3.80 6.42
N ARG A 85 -2.19 -2.94 7.25
CA ARG A 85 -1.31 -1.87 6.83
C ARG A 85 0.10 -2.42 6.67
N VAL A 86 0.54 -2.58 5.42
CA VAL A 86 1.89 -3.04 5.05
C VAL A 86 2.60 -1.90 4.32
N TYR A 87 2.98 -0.86 5.07
CA TYR A 87 3.60 0.33 4.50
C TYR A 87 5.09 0.11 4.29
N THR A 88 5.45 -0.14 3.04
CA THR A 88 6.81 -0.49 2.61
C THR A 88 7.71 0.70 2.33
N ASN A 89 7.15 1.90 2.32
CA ASN A 89 7.86 3.16 2.11
C ASN A 89 7.90 3.99 3.38
N LYS A 90 8.99 4.79 3.52
CA LYS A 90 9.15 5.68 4.66
C LYS A 90 9.54 7.09 4.18
N PRO A 91 8.60 8.04 4.14
CA PRO A 91 8.92 9.41 3.77
C PRO A 91 9.84 10.04 4.83
N ARG A 92 10.95 10.64 4.40
CA ARG A 92 11.93 11.30 5.25
C ARG A 92 12.12 12.75 4.82
N THR A 93 11.60 13.69 5.59
CA THR A 93 11.72 15.14 5.32
C THR A 93 13.17 15.60 5.38
N THR A 94 13.96 15.06 6.31
CA THR A 94 15.39 15.42 6.48
C THR A 94 16.33 14.57 5.61
N GLY A 95 15.81 13.55 4.92
CA GLY A 95 16.63 12.61 4.14
C GLY A 95 17.47 11.63 4.97
N VAL A 96 17.44 11.73 6.30
CA VAL A 96 18.21 10.88 7.22
C VAL A 96 17.39 9.70 7.72
N GLY A 97 18.04 8.54 7.90
CA GLY A 97 17.46 7.31 8.45
C GLY A 97 16.89 6.37 7.39
N TYR A 98 16.41 5.23 7.84
CA TYR A 98 15.84 4.17 7.01
C TYR A 98 14.70 4.69 6.13
N LYS A 99 14.77 4.42 4.82
CA LYS A 99 13.85 4.96 3.80
C LYS A 99 12.72 4.01 3.39
N GLY A 100 12.59 2.88 4.07
CA GLY A 100 11.62 1.85 3.76
C GLY A 100 12.18 0.71 2.93
N MET A 101 11.46 -0.41 2.91
CA MET A 101 11.87 -1.64 2.22
C MET A 101 12.07 -1.44 0.72
N LEU A 102 11.32 -0.56 0.07
CA LEU A 102 11.50 -0.25 -1.34
C LEU A 102 12.91 0.25 -1.66
N HIS A 103 13.49 1.08 -0.81
CA HIS A 103 14.82 1.64 -1.06
C HIS A 103 15.94 0.78 -0.48
N GLN A 104 15.66 0.10 0.62
CA GLN A 104 16.64 -0.60 1.41
C GLN A 104 15.99 -1.85 2.03
N PRO A 105 15.79 -2.92 1.20
CA PRO A 105 15.16 -4.16 1.67
C PRO A 105 15.95 -4.87 2.77
N ASP A 106 17.27 -4.67 2.81
CA ASP A 106 18.14 -5.09 3.89
C ASP A 106 18.70 -3.84 4.59
N PRO A 107 18.30 -3.55 5.84
CA PRO A 107 18.73 -2.36 6.58
C PRO A 107 20.25 -2.25 6.79
N GLU A 108 20.96 -3.39 6.74
CA GLU A 108 22.41 -3.45 6.94
C GLU A 108 23.21 -3.23 5.65
N LYS A 109 22.54 -3.20 4.48
CA LYS A 109 23.17 -3.04 3.19
C LYS A 109 22.93 -1.64 2.59
N LYS A 110 23.67 -1.35 1.53
CA LYS A 110 23.42 -0.13 0.73
C LYS A 110 22.04 -0.20 0.08
N PRO A 111 21.43 0.97 -0.18
CA PRO A 111 20.16 1.02 -0.91
C PRO A 111 20.22 0.30 -2.25
N ASP A 112 19.19 -0.51 -2.54
CA ASP A 112 19.01 -1.23 -3.80
C ASP A 112 17.52 -1.21 -4.16
N LEU A 113 17.17 -0.34 -5.10
CA LEU A 113 15.79 -0.12 -5.50
C LEU A 113 15.19 -1.31 -6.25
N LEU A 114 16.00 -2.04 -7.05
CA LEU A 114 15.53 -3.22 -7.77
C LEU A 114 15.21 -4.36 -6.79
N ALA A 115 16.13 -4.66 -5.89
CA ALA A 115 15.87 -5.63 -4.81
C ALA A 115 14.67 -5.21 -3.95
N GLY A 116 14.52 -3.90 -3.72
CA GLY A 116 13.38 -3.33 -3.01
C GLY A 116 12.04 -3.57 -3.71
N LEU A 117 11.95 -3.34 -5.02
CA LEU A 117 10.72 -3.63 -5.79
C LEU A 117 10.30 -5.09 -5.69
N VAL A 118 11.25 -6.02 -5.75
CA VAL A 118 10.99 -7.45 -5.57
C VAL A 118 10.56 -7.76 -4.15
N ALA A 119 11.24 -7.20 -3.15
CA ALA A 119 10.95 -7.44 -1.73
C ALA A 119 9.54 -6.98 -1.36
N ILE A 120 9.16 -5.76 -1.74
CA ILE A 120 7.82 -5.24 -1.42
C ILE A 120 6.72 -6.08 -2.07
N ARG A 121 6.90 -6.51 -3.33
CA ARG A 121 5.93 -7.35 -4.01
C ARG A 121 5.77 -8.71 -3.34
N LYS A 122 6.89 -9.38 -3.01
CA LYS A 122 6.86 -10.66 -2.29
C LYS A 122 6.16 -10.53 -0.95
N MET A 123 6.51 -9.52 -0.15
CA MET A 123 5.89 -9.28 1.14
C MET A 123 4.35 -9.16 1.04
N HIS A 124 3.84 -8.41 0.07
CA HIS A 124 2.39 -8.27 -0.10
C HIS A 124 1.72 -9.59 -0.51
N ILE A 125 2.35 -10.35 -1.42
CA ILE A 125 1.87 -11.69 -1.82
C ILE A 125 1.87 -12.64 -0.61
N ASP A 126 2.93 -12.65 0.17
CA ASP A 126 3.08 -13.56 1.31
C ASP A 126 2.10 -13.22 2.46
N VAL A 127 1.87 -11.92 2.72
CA VAL A 127 0.79 -11.50 3.64
C VAL A 127 -0.57 -12.05 3.19
N MET A 128 -0.91 -11.95 1.90
CA MET A 128 -2.19 -12.47 1.41
C MET A 128 -2.28 -13.99 1.49
N LYS A 129 -1.19 -14.71 1.16
CA LYS A 129 -1.14 -16.18 1.26
C LYS A 129 -1.32 -16.67 2.69
N GLU A 130 -0.62 -16.06 3.63
CA GLU A 130 -0.59 -16.50 5.03
C GLU A 130 -1.86 -16.08 5.80
N THR A 131 -2.47 -14.97 5.41
CA THR A 131 -3.54 -14.36 6.24
C THR A 131 -4.91 -14.32 5.58
N HIS A 132 -4.98 -14.48 4.28
CA HIS A 132 -6.18 -14.24 3.48
C HIS A 132 -6.77 -12.84 3.66
N LEU A 133 -5.94 -11.87 4.10
CA LEU A 133 -6.30 -10.46 4.19
C LEU A 133 -5.54 -9.68 3.11
N SER A 134 -6.27 -8.89 2.34
CA SER A 134 -5.67 -8.05 1.31
C SER A 134 -5.11 -6.76 1.92
N PRO A 135 -3.84 -6.40 1.65
CA PRO A 135 -3.15 -5.33 2.33
C PRO A 135 -3.40 -3.93 1.75
N ALA A 136 -3.03 -2.93 2.53
CA ALA A 136 -2.86 -1.54 2.13
C ALA A 136 -1.39 -1.15 2.15
N ASP A 137 -0.97 -0.28 1.20
CA ASP A 137 0.34 0.38 1.26
C ASP A 137 0.21 1.90 1.07
N GLU A 138 1.24 2.64 1.48
CA GLU A 138 1.35 4.07 1.23
C GLU A 138 2.00 4.32 -0.13
N MET A 139 1.27 4.99 -1.02
CA MET A 139 1.78 5.41 -2.32
C MET A 139 2.69 6.64 -2.12
N LEU A 140 3.95 6.39 -1.76
CA LEU A 140 4.95 7.45 -1.63
C LEU A 140 5.38 7.96 -3.01
N TYR A 141 5.52 7.06 -3.96
CA TYR A 141 5.79 7.35 -5.36
C TYR A 141 4.66 6.76 -6.21
N PRO A 142 3.95 7.57 -6.99
CA PRO A 142 2.82 7.10 -7.82
C PRO A 142 3.18 5.95 -8.76
N GLU A 143 4.40 5.94 -9.29
CA GLU A 143 4.90 4.92 -10.20
C GLU A 143 4.96 3.53 -9.56
N ASN A 144 5.18 3.47 -8.24
CA ASN A 144 5.30 2.19 -7.52
C ASN A 144 3.98 1.46 -7.38
N TYR A 145 2.86 2.17 -7.45
CA TYR A 145 1.54 1.55 -7.42
C TYR A 145 1.40 0.45 -8.48
N TRP A 146 1.91 0.69 -9.69
CA TRP A 146 1.75 -0.27 -10.80
C TRP A 146 2.44 -1.61 -10.57
N TYR A 147 3.48 -1.66 -9.74
CA TYR A 147 4.15 -2.92 -9.33
C TYR A 147 3.34 -3.72 -8.32
N LEU A 148 2.36 -3.10 -7.64
CA LEU A 148 1.56 -3.66 -6.56
C LEU A 148 0.06 -3.63 -6.82
N SER A 149 -0.41 -3.11 -7.98
CA SER A 149 -1.83 -2.89 -8.25
C SER A 149 -2.69 -4.16 -8.20
N ASP A 150 -2.09 -5.32 -8.41
CA ASP A 150 -2.74 -6.63 -8.34
C ASP A 150 -2.70 -7.29 -6.94
N VAL A 151 -2.15 -6.60 -5.95
CA VAL A 151 -2.08 -7.11 -4.56
C VAL A 151 -2.63 -6.13 -3.52
N LEU A 152 -2.80 -4.85 -3.84
CA LEU A 152 -3.34 -3.86 -2.91
C LEU A 152 -4.86 -3.74 -3.03
N SER A 153 -5.55 -3.66 -1.89
CA SER A 153 -6.98 -3.37 -1.80
C SER A 153 -7.29 -1.99 -1.22
N TYR A 154 -6.28 -1.26 -0.83
CA TYR A 154 -6.37 0.12 -0.37
C TYR A 154 -5.03 0.85 -0.53
N VAL A 155 -5.07 2.10 -0.93
CA VAL A 155 -3.89 2.95 -1.08
C VAL A 155 -4.00 4.15 -0.15
N ALA A 156 -2.95 4.47 0.57
CA ALA A 156 -2.87 5.69 1.36
C ALA A 156 -1.93 6.71 0.70
N VAL A 157 -2.32 7.99 0.72
CA VAL A 157 -1.46 9.11 0.37
C VAL A 157 -1.10 9.90 1.62
N GLY A 158 0.19 9.96 1.91
CA GLY A 158 0.70 10.65 3.09
C GLY A 158 0.50 12.17 3.05
N ALA A 159 0.44 12.79 4.22
CA ALA A 159 0.17 14.23 4.36
C ALA A 159 1.14 15.16 3.60
N ARG A 160 2.37 14.66 3.28
CA ARG A 160 3.35 15.43 2.50
C ARG A 160 3.11 15.38 0.98
N SER A 161 2.27 14.44 0.53
CA SER A 161 2.06 14.15 -0.90
C SER A 161 0.67 14.54 -1.40
N VAL A 162 -0.26 14.90 -0.53
CA VAL A 162 -1.66 15.16 -0.90
C VAL A 162 -1.87 16.37 -1.81
N GLU A 163 -0.93 17.31 -1.83
CA GLU A 163 -0.97 18.47 -2.72
C GLU A 163 -0.28 18.21 -4.07
N ASN A 164 0.43 17.08 -4.21
CA ASN A 164 1.13 16.74 -5.43
C ASN A 164 0.14 16.28 -6.51
N GLN A 165 0.21 16.91 -7.70
CA GLN A 165 -0.73 16.67 -8.79
C GLN A 165 -0.67 15.24 -9.34
N GLN A 166 0.49 14.62 -9.35
CA GLN A 166 0.66 13.25 -9.84
C GLN A 166 -0.02 12.23 -8.91
N HIS A 167 0.11 12.39 -7.57
CA HIS A 167 -0.62 11.56 -6.62
C HIS A 167 -2.14 11.72 -6.79
N ARG A 168 -2.61 12.97 -6.95
CA ARG A 168 -4.03 13.26 -7.16
C ARG A 168 -4.55 12.61 -8.44
N LEU A 169 -3.80 12.73 -9.54
CA LEU A 169 -4.16 12.13 -10.83
C LEU A 169 -4.26 10.60 -10.72
N VAL A 170 -3.27 9.95 -10.11
CA VAL A 170 -3.27 8.49 -9.97
C VAL A 170 -4.43 8.04 -9.08
N CYS A 171 -4.66 8.69 -7.93
CA CYS A 171 -5.77 8.36 -7.04
C CYS A 171 -7.14 8.49 -7.70
N SER A 172 -7.31 9.39 -8.66
CA SER A 172 -8.58 9.53 -9.39
C SER A 172 -8.82 8.47 -10.46
N GLY A 173 -7.82 7.64 -10.76
CA GLY A 173 -7.89 6.66 -11.85
C GLY A 173 -7.58 5.21 -11.45
N ILE A 174 -7.35 4.92 -10.16
CA ILE A 174 -7.10 3.55 -9.69
C ILE A 174 -8.40 2.86 -9.27
N ASP A 175 -8.42 1.52 -9.39
CA ASP A 175 -9.62 0.70 -9.14
C ASP A 175 -9.84 0.34 -7.67
N VAL A 176 -8.95 0.78 -6.76
CA VAL A 176 -9.07 0.53 -5.33
C VAL A 176 -9.26 1.83 -4.55
N PRO A 177 -9.91 1.82 -3.39
CA PRO A 177 -10.06 3.00 -2.56
C PRO A 177 -8.73 3.66 -2.22
N ALA A 178 -8.67 4.99 -2.35
CA ALA A 178 -7.51 5.79 -1.97
C ALA A 178 -7.85 6.73 -0.82
N GLY A 179 -7.14 6.60 0.29
CA GLY A 179 -7.26 7.48 1.44
C GLY A 179 -6.20 8.57 1.43
N MET A 180 -6.61 9.82 1.30
CA MET A 180 -5.72 10.97 1.39
C MET A 180 -5.73 11.55 2.80
N LYS A 181 -4.55 11.68 3.41
CA LYS A 181 -4.41 12.31 4.72
C LYS A 181 -4.55 13.82 4.62
N ASN A 182 -4.95 14.48 5.71
CA ASN A 182 -4.89 15.93 5.79
C ASN A 182 -3.45 16.41 5.52
N PRO A 183 -3.26 17.58 4.87
CA PRO A 183 -1.94 18.13 4.65
C PRO A 183 -1.25 18.44 5.98
N THR A 184 0.09 18.51 5.96
CA THR A 184 0.87 18.83 7.18
C THR A 184 0.58 20.20 7.75
N SER A 185 0.08 21.13 6.94
CA SER A 185 -0.37 22.46 7.34
C SER A 185 -1.67 22.44 8.16
N GLY A 186 -2.47 21.36 8.06
CA GLY A 186 -3.81 21.29 8.64
C GLY A 186 -4.86 22.13 7.90
N ASP A 187 -4.59 22.54 6.67
CA ASP A 187 -5.50 23.38 5.88
C ASP A 187 -6.77 22.64 5.47
N PHE A 188 -7.92 23.15 5.94
CA PHE A 188 -9.23 22.58 5.63
C PHE A 188 -9.64 22.75 4.16
N SER A 189 -9.19 23.81 3.49
CA SER A 189 -9.50 24.02 2.06
C SER A 189 -8.87 22.92 1.20
N VAL A 190 -7.63 22.55 1.51
CA VAL A 190 -6.96 21.41 0.85
C VAL A 190 -7.69 20.10 1.14
N MET A 191 -8.09 19.88 2.40
CA MET A 191 -8.83 18.68 2.79
C MET A 191 -10.17 18.56 2.03
N LEU A 192 -10.95 19.64 1.95
CA LEU A 192 -12.24 19.64 1.23
C LEU A 192 -12.03 19.41 -0.27
N ASN A 193 -11.03 20.05 -0.87
CA ASN A 193 -10.71 19.84 -2.28
C ASN A 193 -10.27 18.41 -2.59
N LEU A 194 -9.62 17.72 -1.65
CA LEU A 194 -9.27 16.29 -1.80
C LEU A 194 -10.51 15.40 -1.86
N SER A 195 -11.58 15.73 -1.13
CA SER A 195 -12.82 14.95 -1.16
C SER A 195 -13.59 15.10 -2.48
N LEU A 196 -13.29 16.11 -3.29
CA LEU A 196 -13.95 16.37 -4.57
C LEU A 196 -13.26 15.71 -5.77
N ILE A 197 -12.08 15.12 -5.59
CA ILE A 197 -11.31 14.49 -6.69
C ILE A 197 -12.01 13.22 -7.22
N HIS A 198 -12.87 12.60 -6.43
CA HIS A 198 -13.56 11.36 -6.75
C HIS A 198 -15.03 11.54 -7.18
N ILE A 199 -15.41 12.74 -7.53
CA ILE A 199 -16.76 13.04 -8.03
C ILE A 199 -16.75 13.13 -9.54
#